data_f5e07259d40b746adc20549f9d9a55e8
#
_entry.id   f5e07259d40b746adc20549f9d9a55e8
#
_cell.length_a   1.000
_cell.length_b   1.000
_cell.length_c   1.000
_cell.angle_alpha   90.00
_cell.angle_beta   90.00
_cell.angle_gamma   90.00
#
_symmetry.space_group_name_H-M   'P 1'
#
loop_
_entity.id
_entity.type
_entity.pdbx_description
1 polymer ?
#
loop_
_entity_poly.entity_id
_entity_poly.type
_entity_poly.pdbx_seq_one_letter_code
_entity_poly.pdbx_strand_id
1 'polypeptide(L)'
;MKITSKTSLWDVESHFAFSWVIVHMKGGSKLHLYIVDVDDEFQRNDEEDEPELKAIVYNTTGSNSYGSGITFDDIDSIELDPDKN
;
A
#
# COMPACT_ATOMS: atom_id res chain seq x y z
N MET A 1 2.98 10.60 4.50
CA MET A 1 2.09 10.07 5.55
C MET A 1 2.74 8.88 6.24
N LYS A 2 2.89 8.96 7.51
CA LYS A 2 3.42 7.83 8.28
C LYS A 2 2.36 6.75 8.42
N ILE A 3 2.77 5.49 8.23
CA ILE A 3 1.86 4.34 8.23
C ILE A 3 2.14 3.46 9.44
N THR A 4 1.07 3.05 10.13
CA THR A 4 1.13 2.08 11.22
C THR A 4 -0.04 1.10 11.05
N SER A 5 -0.07 0.06 11.86
CA SER A 5 -1.21 -0.87 11.87
C SER A 5 -2.53 -0.19 12.26
N LYS A 6 -2.45 1.01 12.87
CA LYS A 6 -3.62 1.79 13.30
C LYS A 6 -4.03 2.86 12.28
N THR A 7 -3.27 3.05 11.22
CA THR A 7 -3.60 4.03 10.17
C THR A 7 -4.91 3.62 9.51
N SER A 8 -5.81 4.59 9.32
CA SER A 8 -7.10 4.34 8.69
C SER A 8 -6.93 4.02 7.20
N LEU A 9 -7.60 2.97 6.74
CA LEU A 9 -7.69 2.65 5.30
C LEU A 9 -8.23 3.83 4.52
N TRP A 10 -9.25 4.49 5.07
CA TRP A 10 -9.87 5.64 4.43
C TRP A 10 -8.87 6.77 4.20
N ASP A 11 -8.00 7.04 5.17
CA ASP A 11 -7.01 8.10 5.04
C ASP A 11 -6.02 7.79 3.91
N VAL A 12 -5.57 6.53 3.83
CA VAL A 12 -4.65 6.11 2.77
C VAL A 12 -5.34 6.17 1.41
N GLU A 13 -6.56 5.64 1.32
CA GLU A 13 -7.32 5.63 0.07
C GLU A 13 -7.60 7.05 -0.42
N SER A 14 -8.06 7.93 0.45
CA SER A 14 -8.42 9.30 0.05
C SER A 14 -7.22 10.13 -0.39
N HIS A 15 -6.03 9.83 0.11
CA HIS A 15 -4.82 10.56 -0.27
C HIS A 15 -4.07 9.96 -1.45
N PHE A 16 -4.13 8.64 -1.65
CA PHE A 16 -3.21 7.95 -2.54
C PHE A 16 -3.87 7.05 -3.58
N ALA A 17 -5.17 6.78 -3.50
CA ALA A 17 -5.82 5.89 -4.47
C ALA A 17 -5.68 6.45 -5.90
N PHE A 18 -5.37 5.57 -6.84
CA PHE A 18 -5.17 5.90 -8.24
C PHE A 18 -4.08 6.95 -8.45
N SER A 19 -3.04 6.90 -7.64
CA SER A 19 -1.90 7.80 -7.73
C SER A 19 -0.60 7.03 -7.68
N TRP A 20 0.44 7.60 -8.31
CA TRP A 20 1.80 7.11 -8.13
C TRP A 20 2.33 7.61 -6.79
N VAL A 21 2.95 6.71 -6.05
CA VAL A 21 3.48 7.01 -4.72
C VAL A 21 4.90 6.49 -4.57
N ILE A 22 5.58 7.02 -3.58
CA ILE A 22 6.85 6.49 -3.09
C ILE A 22 6.55 5.86 -1.74
N VAL A 23 6.78 4.56 -1.63
CA VAL A 23 6.58 3.80 -0.40
C VAL A 23 7.93 3.58 0.27
N HIS A 24 8.07 4.11 1.48
CA HIS A 24 9.26 3.91 2.30
C HIS A 24 9.01 2.70 3.19
N MET A 25 9.73 1.62 2.95
CA MET A 25 9.59 0.38 3.71
C MET A 25 10.37 0.45 5.01
N LYS A 26 9.91 -0.27 6.03
CA LYS A 26 10.60 -0.32 7.32
C LYS A 26 12.03 -0.85 7.21
N GLY A 27 12.30 -1.69 6.22
CA GLY A 27 13.63 -2.21 5.97
C GLY A 27 14.59 -1.24 5.28
N GLY A 28 14.13 -0.03 4.96
CA GLY A 28 14.94 1.00 4.30
C GLY A 28 14.78 1.08 2.79
N SER A 29 14.04 0.17 2.18
CA SER A 29 13.78 0.19 0.74
C SER A 29 12.80 1.31 0.38
N LYS A 30 12.93 1.81 -0.84
CA LYS A 30 12.05 2.83 -1.40
C LYS A 30 11.47 2.29 -2.71
N LEU A 31 10.15 2.23 -2.80
CA LEU A 31 9.44 1.66 -3.95
C LEU A 31 8.57 2.71 -4.62
N HIS A 32 8.58 2.75 -5.95
CA HIS A 32 7.73 3.64 -6.75
C HIS A 32 6.59 2.80 -7.31
N LEU A 33 5.37 3.04 -6.81
CA LEU A 33 4.22 2.18 -7.07
C LEU A 33 3.00 3.01 -7.44
N TYR A 34 2.06 2.37 -8.13
CA TYR A 34 0.74 2.93 -8.39
C TYR A 34 -0.29 2.20 -7.52
N ILE A 35 -0.98 2.93 -6.65
CA ILE A 35 -1.97 2.34 -5.74
C ILE A 35 -3.32 2.27 -6.44
N VAL A 36 -3.87 1.06 -6.53
CA VAL A 36 -5.20 0.83 -7.13
C VAL A 36 -6.28 0.62 -6.08
N ASP A 37 -5.91 0.20 -4.87
CA ASP A 37 -6.88 -0.04 -3.81
C ASP A 37 -6.19 -0.14 -2.45
N VAL A 38 -6.97 -0.17 -1.39
CA VAL A 38 -6.51 -0.55 -0.06
C VAL A 38 -7.46 -1.64 0.45
N ASP A 39 -6.92 -2.57 1.23
CA ASP A 39 -7.64 -3.76 1.64
C ASP A 39 -7.37 -4.03 3.13
N ASP A 40 -8.40 -4.40 3.88
CA ASP A 40 -8.27 -4.77 5.29
C ASP A 40 -8.42 -6.29 5.51
N GLU A 41 -8.55 -7.05 4.45
CA GLU A 41 -8.70 -8.51 4.49
C GLU A 41 -7.50 -9.23 3.87
N PHE A 42 -6.36 -8.55 3.75
CA PHE A 42 -5.18 -9.11 3.11
C PHE A 42 -4.54 -10.20 3.99
N GLN A 43 -4.22 -11.33 3.39
CA GLN A 43 -3.51 -12.43 4.06
C GLN A 43 -2.23 -12.74 3.29
N ARG A 44 -1.09 -12.74 4.02
CA ARG A 44 0.23 -12.93 3.40
C ARG A 44 0.41 -14.30 2.75
N ASN A 45 -0.14 -15.34 3.36
CA ASN A 45 0.14 -16.72 2.97
C ASN A 45 -1.10 -17.51 2.54
N ASP A 46 -2.25 -16.87 2.39
CA ASP A 46 -3.49 -17.52 1.96
C ASP A 46 -3.92 -18.68 2.90
N GLU A 47 -3.50 -18.65 4.16
CA GLU A 47 -3.86 -19.65 5.16
C GLU A 47 -5.06 -19.19 5.98
N GLU A 48 -5.99 -20.10 6.28
CA GLU A 48 -7.20 -19.79 7.03
C GLU A 48 -6.94 -19.20 8.42
N ASP A 49 -5.82 -19.58 9.05
CA ASP A 49 -5.47 -19.16 10.40
C ASP A 49 -4.69 -17.84 10.45
N GLU A 50 -4.32 -17.28 9.29
CA GLU A 50 -3.62 -16.01 9.25
C GLU A 50 -4.56 -14.86 9.58
N PRO A 51 -4.12 -13.88 10.39
CA PRO A 51 -4.94 -12.70 10.64
C PRO A 51 -5.08 -11.86 9.36
N GLU A 52 -6.24 -11.26 9.21
CA GLU A 52 -6.46 -10.30 8.13
C GLU A 52 -5.71 -9.01 8.46
N LEU A 53 -5.01 -8.47 7.47
CA LEU A 53 -4.14 -7.31 7.63
C LEU A 53 -4.55 -6.20 6.68
N LYS A 54 -4.29 -4.96 7.09
CA LYS A 54 -4.43 -3.82 6.20
C LYS A 54 -3.26 -3.81 5.22
N ALA A 55 -3.56 -3.56 3.97
CA ALA A 55 -2.55 -3.54 2.90
C ALA A 55 -2.92 -2.53 1.82
N ILE A 56 -1.91 -2.03 1.11
CA ILE A 56 -2.12 -1.36 -0.15
C ILE A 56 -2.09 -2.40 -1.27
N VAL A 57 -2.93 -2.22 -2.28
CA VAL A 57 -2.90 -3.02 -3.50
C VAL A 57 -2.33 -2.15 -4.61
N TYR A 58 -1.30 -2.62 -5.28
CA TYR A 58 -0.52 -1.80 -6.19
C TYR A 58 -0.15 -2.54 -7.47
N ASN A 59 0.26 -1.77 -8.47
CA ASN A 59 0.98 -2.28 -9.63
C ASN A 59 2.11 -1.30 -9.98
N THR A 60 2.90 -1.66 -10.98
CA THR A 60 4.01 -0.82 -11.45
C THR A 60 3.78 -0.30 -12.87
N THR A 61 2.57 -0.49 -13.41
CA THR A 61 2.23 -0.11 -14.78
C THR A 61 1.33 1.12 -14.88
N GLY A 62 0.72 1.53 -13.75
CA GLY A 62 -0.23 2.64 -13.74
C GLY A 62 -1.61 2.27 -14.27
N SER A 63 -1.89 0.99 -14.46
CA SER A 63 -3.20 0.51 -14.90
C SER A 63 -4.17 0.40 -13.73
N ASN A 64 -5.45 0.16 -14.00
CA ASN A 64 -6.45 -0.08 -12.96
C ASN A 64 -6.55 -1.55 -12.56
N SER A 65 -5.61 -2.39 -13.01
CA SER A 65 -5.59 -3.80 -12.68
C SER A 65 -4.94 -4.04 -11.32
N TYR A 66 -5.50 -4.96 -10.55
CA TYR A 66 -4.89 -5.39 -9.31
C TYR A 66 -3.55 -6.08 -9.60
N GLY A 67 -2.58 -5.81 -8.75
CA GLY A 67 -1.27 -6.45 -8.83
C GLY A 67 -0.98 -7.20 -7.54
N SER A 68 -0.09 -6.66 -6.73
CA SER A 68 0.34 -7.27 -5.47
C SER A 68 -0.09 -6.43 -4.28
N GLY A 69 0.06 -6.98 -3.08
CA GLY A 69 -0.24 -6.28 -1.83
C GLY A 69 0.99 -6.08 -0.98
N ILE A 70 1.04 -4.96 -0.27
CA ILE A 70 2.04 -4.69 0.77
C ILE A 70 1.28 -4.32 2.03
N THR A 71 1.56 -5.04 3.12
CA THR A 71 0.88 -4.80 4.39
C THR A 71 1.36 -3.50 5.03
N PHE A 72 0.46 -2.84 5.76
CA PHE A 72 0.81 -1.61 6.50
C PHE A 72 1.93 -1.86 7.51
N ASP A 73 2.02 -3.07 8.05
CA ASP A 73 3.06 -3.43 9.02
C ASP A 73 4.48 -3.34 8.45
N ASP A 74 4.63 -3.48 7.14
CA ASP A 74 5.92 -3.43 6.47
C ASP A 74 6.28 -2.03 5.95
N ILE A 75 5.35 -1.09 6.06
CA ILE A 75 5.51 0.27 5.52
C ILE A 75 5.84 1.25 6.65
N ASP A 76 6.84 2.09 6.41
CA ASP A 76 7.16 3.20 7.31
C ASP A 76 6.32 4.43 6.95
N SER A 77 6.33 4.85 5.68
CA SER A 77 5.56 6.00 5.21
C SER A 77 5.27 5.91 3.73
N ILE A 78 4.27 6.69 3.29
CA ILE A 78 3.89 6.83 1.87
C ILE A 78 3.80 8.32 1.55
N GLU A 79 4.29 8.69 0.37
CA GLU A 79 4.15 10.05 -0.15
C GLU A 79 3.78 10.00 -1.63
N LEU A 80 3.17 11.06 -2.14
CA LEU A 80 2.92 11.17 -3.58
C LEU A 80 4.24 11.30 -4.31
N ASP A 81 4.36 10.62 -5.46
CA ASP A 81 5.53 10.73 -6.31
C ASP A 81 5.40 12.00 -7.16
N PRO A 82 6.23 13.02 -6.90
CA PRO A 82 6.10 14.29 -7.62
C PRO A 82 6.48 14.21 -9.09
N ASP A 83 7.25 13.19 -9.47
CA ASP A 83 7.74 13.05 -10.85
C ASP A 83 6.71 12.35 -11.76
N LYS A 84 5.75 11.66 -11.20
CA LYS A 84 4.79 10.85 -11.97
C LYS A 84 3.35 11.32 -11.89
N ASN A 85 3.03 12.22 -10.98
CA ASN A 85 1.66 12.74 -10.84
C ASN A 85 1.50 14.14 -11.44
#